data_6af8996922ba3c359c0584082caf8933
#
_entry.id   6af8996922ba3c359c0584082caf8933
#
_cell.length_a   1.000
_cell.length_b   1.000
_cell.length_c   1.000
_cell.angle_alpha   90.00
_cell.angle_beta   90.00
_cell.angle_gamma   90.00
#
_symmetry.space_group_name_H-M   'P 1'
#
loop_
_entity.id
_entity.type
_entity.pdbx_description
1 polymer ?
#
loop_
_entity_poly.entity_id
_entity_poly.type
_entity_poly.pdbx_seq_one_letter_code
_entity_poly.pdbx_strand_id
1 'polypeptide(L)'
;MNKKKIEPRFGSIFKAVEDKAKKVSFLQDTATQMTLNGNLDNLPLYVKVEDGVAEVAPYEYINAPFYIDADAETFASVLSGDKDFVVAIAQGSITINGDAAQAVVFCKTMFG
;
A
#
# COMPACT_ATOMS: atom_id res chain seq x y z
N MET A 1 -14.92 -14.19 14.61
CA MET A 1 -14.42 -12.84 14.90
C MET A 1 -14.57 -11.94 13.68
N ASN A 2 -15.16 -10.80 13.88
CA ASN A 2 -15.40 -9.87 12.77
C ASN A 2 -14.14 -9.08 12.43
N LYS A 3 -13.79 -9.09 11.15
CA LYS A 3 -12.72 -8.23 10.67
C LYS A 3 -13.20 -6.79 10.68
N LYS A 4 -12.35 -5.90 11.16
CA LYS A 4 -12.68 -4.49 11.16
C LYS A 4 -12.63 -3.97 9.73
N LYS A 5 -13.73 -3.46 9.26
CA LYS A 5 -13.82 -2.93 7.91
C LYS A 5 -13.09 -1.60 7.82
N ILE A 6 -12.32 -1.42 6.76
CA ILE A 6 -11.61 -0.17 6.50
C ILE A 6 -12.41 0.60 5.47
N GLU A 7 -12.79 1.82 5.82
CA GLU A 7 -13.54 2.65 4.90
C GLU A 7 -12.64 3.19 3.79
N PRO A 8 -13.17 3.37 2.57
CA PRO A 8 -12.37 3.86 1.45
C PRO A 8 -12.18 5.38 1.49
N ARG A 9 -11.77 5.89 2.65
CA ARG A 9 -11.43 7.30 2.87
C ARG A 9 -9.95 7.40 3.13
N PHE A 10 -9.36 8.51 2.73
CA PHE A 10 -7.91 8.67 2.80
C PHE A 10 -7.38 8.46 4.22
N GLY A 11 -7.98 9.11 5.21
CA GLY A 11 -7.54 8.97 6.60
C GLY A 11 -7.62 7.55 7.12
N SER A 12 -8.67 6.82 6.76
CA SER A 12 -8.85 5.43 7.18
C SER A 12 -7.81 4.51 6.52
N ILE A 13 -7.56 4.70 5.23
CA ILE A 13 -6.56 3.94 4.50
C ILE A 13 -5.16 4.27 5.01
N PHE A 14 -4.86 5.55 5.20
CA PHE A 14 -3.57 6.01 5.71
C PHE A 14 -3.26 5.36 7.05
N LYS A 15 -4.23 5.40 7.98
CA LYS A 15 -4.04 4.79 9.29
C LYS A 15 -3.83 3.29 9.20
N ALA A 16 -4.57 2.62 8.34
CA ALA A 16 -4.43 1.18 8.15
C ALA A 16 -3.05 0.81 7.59
N VAL A 17 -2.54 1.62 6.66
CA VAL A 17 -1.18 1.42 6.13
C VAL A 17 -0.14 1.63 7.23
N GLU A 18 -0.29 2.69 8.02
CA GLU A 18 0.60 2.93 9.16
C GLU A 18 0.61 1.77 10.15
N ASP A 19 -0.58 1.32 10.53
CA ASP A 19 -0.72 0.23 11.51
C ASP A 19 -0.10 -1.06 10.97
N LYS A 20 -0.34 -1.37 9.70
CA LYS A 20 0.22 -2.56 9.07
C LYS A 20 1.74 -2.47 8.97
N ALA A 21 2.26 -1.32 8.58
CA ALA A 21 3.70 -1.13 8.45
C ALA A 21 4.43 -1.31 9.77
N LYS A 22 3.80 -1.00 10.88
CA LYS A 22 4.39 -1.20 12.20
C LYS A 22 4.38 -2.66 12.66
N LYS A 23 3.51 -3.48 12.09
CA LYS A 23 3.34 -4.87 12.50
C LYS A 23 4.20 -5.85 11.73
N VAL A 24 4.73 -5.45 10.59
CA VAL A 24 5.50 -6.33 9.72
C VAL A 24 6.99 -6.00 9.81
N SER A 25 7.83 -6.98 9.47
CA SER A 25 9.29 -6.81 9.45
C SER A 25 9.74 -6.74 7.99
N PHE A 26 10.21 -5.58 7.59
CA PHE A 26 10.68 -5.40 6.22
C PHE A 26 12.08 -5.97 6.04
N LEU A 27 12.30 -6.65 4.93
CA LEU A 27 13.54 -7.38 4.66
C LEU A 27 14.63 -6.52 4.02
N GLN A 28 14.26 -5.39 3.44
CA GLN A 28 15.22 -4.51 2.79
C GLN A 28 14.72 -3.08 2.75
N ASP A 29 15.65 -2.15 2.62
CA ASP A 29 15.32 -0.75 2.45
C ASP A 29 14.67 -0.53 1.09
N THR A 30 13.62 0.26 1.06
CA THR A 30 12.92 0.61 -0.16
C THR A 30 12.00 1.79 0.10
N ALA A 31 11.35 2.26 -0.95
CA ALA A 31 10.30 3.28 -0.82
C ALA A 31 9.28 3.07 -1.93
N THR A 32 8.04 3.38 -1.65
CA THR A 32 7.01 3.37 -2.69
C THR A 32 6.02 4.49 -2.45
N GLN A 33 5.55 5.07 -3.55
CA GLN A 33 4.42 5.99 -3.49
C GLN A 33 3.18 5.20 -3.89
N MET A 34 2.16 5.28 -3.05
CA MET A 34 0.86 4.68 -3.33
C MET A 34 -0.09 5.80 -3.72
N THR A 35 -0.64 5.73 -4.93
CA THR A 35 -1.60 6.71 -5.42
C THR A 35 -2.98 6.07 -5.37
N LEU A 36 -3.87 6.68 -4.60
CA LEU A 36 -5.22 6.14 -4.38
C LEU A 36 -6.19 6.86 -5.30
N ASN A 37 -6.70 6.14 -6.29
CA ASN A 37 -7.62 6.69 -7.27
C ASN A 37 -9.07 6.30 -6.94
N GLY A 38 -9.97 6.40 -7.91
CA GLY A 38 -11.38 6.19 -7.67
C GLY A 38 -11.97 7.36 -6.90
N ASN A 39 -12.64 7.09 -5.79
CA ASN A 39 -13.30 8.13 -4.99
C ASN A 39 -12.32 9.09 -4.30
N LEU A 40 -11.03 8.78 -4.25
CA LEU A 40 -10.03 9.65 -3.64
C LEU A 40 -9.29 10.52 -4.64
N ASP A 41 -9.56 10.38 -5.93
CA ASP A 41 -9.06 11.27 -6.97
C ASP A 41 -7.55 11.47 -6.94
N ASN A 42 -6.82 10.36 -6.92
CA ASN A 42 -5.35 10.33 -7.02
C ASN A 42 -4.61 10.96 -5.84
N LEU A 43 -5.09 10.73 -4.62
CA LEU A 43 -4.37 11.17 -3.43
C LEU A 43 -3.15 10.27 -3.17
N PRO A 44 -1.97 10.85 -2.95
CA PRO A 44 -0.77 10.06 -2.70
C PRO A 44 -0.51 9.83 -1.21
N LEU A 45 0.14 8.72 -0.91
CA LEU A 45 0.84 8.52 0.33
C LEU A 45 2.11 7.73 0.02
N TYR A 46 3.12 7.80 0.88
CA TYR A 46 4.31 6.97 0.66
C TYR A 46 4.64 6.15 1.89
N VAL A 47 5.35 5.05 1.64
CA VAL A 47 5.98 4.24 2.67
C VAL A 47 7.46 4.17 2.34
N LYS A 48 8.29 4.61 3.29
CA LYS A 48 9.74 4.54 3.15
C LYS A 48 10.28 3.65 4.25
N VAL A 49 11.10 2.67 3.87
CA VAL A 49 11.71 1.73 4.81
C VAL A 49 13.21 1.96 4.84
N GLU A 50 13.73 2.25 6.02
CA GLU A 50 15.16 2.48 6.24
C GLU A 50 15.56 1.83 7.55
N ASP A 51 16.55 0.94 7.50
CA ASP A 51 17.04 0.22 8.68
C ASP A 51 15.92 -0.51 9.45
N GLY A 52 14.99 -1.08 8.70
CA GLY A 52 13.88 -1.82 9.28
C GLY A 52 12.73 -0.96 9.79
N VAL A 53 12.86 0.36 9.73
CA VAL A 53 11.83 1.29 10.21
C VAL A 53 11.06 1.85 9.05
N ALA A 54 9.72 1.74 9.10
CA ALA A 54 8.85 2.27 8.07
C ALA A 54 8.32 3.65 8.47
N GLU A 55 8.47 4.61 7.57
CA GLU A 55 7.84 5.92 7.69
C GLU A 55 6.69 5.98 6.69
N VAL A 56 5.51 6.38 7.14
CA VAL A 56 4.34 6.54 6.29
C VAL A 56 3.90 8.00 6.35
N ALA A 57 3.75 8.64 5.20
CA ALA A 57 3.38 10.06 5.15
C ALA A 57 2.41 10.32 4.00
N PRO A 58 1.51 11.32 4.15
CA PRO A 58 0.46 11.60 3.17
C PRO A 58 0.95 12.51 2.03
N TYR A 59 2.09 12.16 1.43
CA TYR A 59 2.73 12.99 0.41
C TYR A 59 3.25 12.13 -0.72
N GLU A 60 3.61 12.79 -1.82
CA GLU A 60 4.33 12.19 -2.92
C GLU A 60 5.77 11.87 -2.50
N TYR A 61 6.34 10.85 -3.12
CA TYR A 61 7.74 10.48 -2.92
C TYR A 61 8.44 10.54 -4.26
N ILE A 62 9.33 11.51 -4.43
CA ILE A 62 10.01 11.75 -5.69
C ILE A 62 11.06 10.66 -5.94
N ASN A 63 11.06 10.12 -7.16
CA ASN A 63 12.01 9.07 -7.58
C ASN A 63 11.95 7.80 -6.73
N ALA A 64 10.75 7.37 -6.38
CA ALA A 64 10.58 6.09 -5.69
C ALA A 64 11.04 4.95 -6.61
N PRO A 65 11.66 3.88 -6.04
CA PRO A 65 12.03 2.72 -6.83
C PRO A 65 10.85 2.08 -7.55
N PHE A 66 9.67 2.11 -6.95
CA PHE A 66 8.45 1.63 -7.60
C PHE A 66 7.24 2.41 -7.10
N TYR A 67 6.14 2.28 -7.81
CA TYR A 67 4.89 2.98 -7.54
C TYR A 67 3.74 1.98 -7.53
N ILE A 68 2.77 2.21 -6.63
CA ILE A 68 1.55 1.42 -6.56
C ILE A 68 0.37 2.34 -6.81
N ASP A 69 -0.42 2.06 -7.85
CA ASP A 69 -1.66 2.76 -8.11
C ASP A 69 -2.82 1.84 -7.77
N ALA A 70 -3.73 2.29 -6.94
CA ALA A 70 -4.81 1.44 -6.46
C ALA A 70 -6.13 2.19 -6.40
N ASP A 71 -7.20 1.51 -6.82
CA ASP A 71 -8.55 1.98 -6.54
C ASP A 71 -8.77 1.98 -5.03
N ALA A 72 -9.23 3.10 -4.47
CA ALA A 72 -9.32 3.26 -3.03
C ALA A 72 -10.23 2.22 -2.36
N GLU A 73 -11.38 1.91 -2.97
CA GLU A 73 -12.29 0.90 -2.40
C GLU A 73 -11.65 -0.47 -2.38
N THR A 74 -10.99 -0.85 -3.47
CA THR A 74 -10.29 -2.13 -3.57
C THR A 74 -9.15 -2.20 -2.56
N PHE A 75 -8.38 -1.12 -2.44
CA PHE A 75 -7.24 -1.08 -1.53
C PHE A 75 -7.69 -1.20 -0.07
N ALA A 76 -8.78 -0.53 0.29
CA ALA A 76 -9.38 -0.67 1.62
C ALA A 76 -9.77 -2.12 1.89
N SER A 77 -10.36 -2.80 0.91
CA SER A 77 -10.75 -4.21 1.05
C SER A 77 -9.54 -5.12 1.19
N VAL A 78 -8.45 -4.83 0.48
CA VAL A 78 -7.20 -5.58 0.62
C VAL A 78 -6.62 -5.40 2.03
N LEU A 79 -6.60 -4.18 2.52
CA LEU A 79 -6.08 -3.89 3.86
C LEU A 79 -6.90 -4.53 4.97
N SER A 80 -8.22 -4.63 4.78
CA SER A 80 -9.09 -5.29 5.77
C SER A 80 -9.07 -6.82 5.66
N GLY A 81 -8.43 -7.36 4.61
CA GLY A 81 -8.36 -8.80 4.41
C GLY A 81 -9.56 -9.38 3.66
N ASP A 82 -10.49 -8.54 3.20
CA ASP A 82 -11.68 -9.00 2.47
C ASP A 82 -11.36 -9.35 1.03
N LYS A 83 -10.27 -8.82 0.49
CA LYS A 83 -9.88 -9.08 -0.89
C LYS A 83 -8.39 -9.42 -0.96
N ASP A 84 -8.06 -10.41 -1.77
CA ASP A 84 -6.68 -10.84 -1.99
C ASP A 84 -5.95 -9.82 -2.86
N PHE A 85 -4.74 -9.43 -2.47
CA PHE A 85 -3.91 -8.48 -3.20
C PHE A 85 -3.60 -8.95 -4.62
N VAL A 86 -3.25 -10.24 -4.77
CA VAL A 86 -2.92 -10.81 -6.08
C VAL A 86 -4.14 -10.79 -7.00
N VAL A 87 -5.32 -11.09 -6.47
CA VAL A 87 -6.57 -11.01 -7.24
C VAL A 87 -6.84 -9.58 -7.69
N ALA A 88 -6.61 -8.60 -6.82
CA ALA A 88 -6.80 -7.19 -7.17
C ALA A 88 -5.88 -6.75 -8.31
N ILE A 89 -4.63 -7.23 -8.31
CA ILE A 89 -3.70 -6.98 -9.42
C ILE A 89 -4.20 -7.63 -10.71
N ALA A 90 -4.64 -8.89 -10.63
CA ALA A 90 -5.14 -9.61 -11.79
C ALA A 90 -6.37 -8.94 -12.40
N GLN A 91 -7.19 -8.29 -11.58
CA GLN A 91 -8.38 -7.57 -12.02
C GLN A 91 -8.07 -6.16 -12.53
N GLY A 92 -6.83 -5.70 -12.41
CA GLY A 92 -6.43 -4.37 -12.85
C GLY A 92 -6.80 -3.25 -11.88
N SER A 93 -7.29 -3.58 -10.70
CA SER A 93 -7.64 -2.57 -9.69
C SER A 93 -6.42 -2.03 -8.95
N ILE A 94 -5.32 -2.77 -8.98
CA ILE A 94 -4.04 -2.35 -8.43
C ILE A 94 -2.98 -2.58 -9.49
N THR A 95 -2.18 -1.57 -9.78
CA THR A 95 -1.06 -1.69 -10.71
C THR A 95 0.23 -1.29 -10.02
N ILE A 96 1.32 -1.95 -10.42
CA ILE A 96 2.65 -1.70 -9.87
C ILE A 96 3.59 -1.37 -11.01
N ASN A 97 4.32 -0.26 -10.88
CA ASN A 97 5.27 0.20 -11.89
C ASN A 97 6.63 0.45 -11.24
N GLY A 98 7.70 0.05 -11.89
CA GLY A 98 9.06 0.31 -11.43
C GLY A 98 9.84 -0.97 -11.19
N ASP A 99 10.71 -0.94 -10.18
CA ASP A 99 11.59 -2.06 -9.85
C ASP A 99 10.79 -3.25 -9.34
N ALA A 100 10.64 -4.27 -10.17
CA ALA A 100 9.83 -5.44 -9.86
C ALA A 100 10.38 -6.23 -8.67
N ALA A 101 11.70 -6.32 -8.53
CA ALA A 101 12.30 -7.08 -7.44
C ALA A 101 11.98 -6.44 -6.09
N GLN A 102 12.14 -5.12 -5.98
CA GLN A 102 11.81 -4.42 -4.74
C GLN A 102 10.31 -4.46 -4.46
N ALA A 103 9.50 -4.31 -5.49
CA ALA A 103 8.04 -4.35 -5.35
C ALA A 103 7.56 -5.70 -4.83
N VAL A 104 8.09 -6.81 -5.34
CA VAL A 104 7.70 -8.14 -4.90
C VAL A 104 8.01 -8.35 -3.42
N VAL A 105 9.22 -7.99 -2.98
CA VAL A 105 9.61 -8.15 -1.58
C VAL A 105 8.73 -7.30 -0.67
N PHE A 106 8.54 -6.04 -1.03
CA PHE A 106 7.71 -5.12 -0.25
C PHE A 106 6.26 -5.62 -0.16
N CYS A 107 5.67 -5.98 -1.28
CA CYS A 107 4.26 -6.37 -1.31
C CYS A 107 4.00 -7.69 -0.59
N LYS A 108 4.93 -8.64 -0.66
CA LYS A 108 4.81 -9.87 0.12
C LYS A 108 4.81 -9.60 1.62
N THR A 109 5.64 -8.67 2.06
CA THR A 109 5.71 -8.30 3.48
C THR A 109 4.45 -7.55 3.90
N MET A 110 4.00 -6.61 3.08
CA MET A 110 2.91 -5.72 3.43
C MET A 110 1.52 -6.36 3.26
N PHE A 111 1.34 -7.15 2.21
CA PHE A 111 0.01 -7.66 1.83
C PHE A 111 -0.06 -9.19 1.74
N GLY A 112 1.04 -9.84 1.79
CA GLY A 112 1.10 -11.30 1.74
C GLY A 112 0.91 -11.94 3.08
#